data_95e34e1b49bbdba6b76c6e553c095cb9
#
_entry.id   95e34e1b49bbdba6b76c6e553c095cb9
#
_cell.length_a   1.000
_cell.length_b   1.000
_cell.length_c   1.000
_cell.angle_alpha   90.00
_cell.angle_beta   90.00
_cell.angle_gamma   90.00
#
_symmetry.space_group_name_H-M   'P 1'
#
loop_
_entity.id
_entity.type
_entity.pdbx_description
1 polymer ?
#
loop_
_entity_poly.entity_id
_entity_poly.type
_entity_poly.pdbx_seq_one_letter_code
_entity_poly.pdbx_strand_id
1 'polypeptide(L)'
;MKPIFELMDVEELAQDMGRNLKLARAAKGWRQEDLSKASGVSLQAVKNLERGGNVELITLLKAAKALGMGRAVWESCKVAPKTLDELKRVEPARGEGARVRAPR
;
A
#
# COMPACT_ATOMS: atom_id res chain seq x y z
N MET A 1 13.04 4.02 20.29
CA MET A 1 13.56 4.64 19.06
C MET A 1 13.24 3.76 17.87
N LYS A 2 12.75 4.35 16.80
CA LYS A 2 12.45 3.60 15.59
C LYS A 2 13.73 3.22 14.88
N PRO A 3 13.83 1.99 14.36
CA PRO A 3 14.99 1.62 13.57
C PRO A 3 15.04 2.41 12.26
N ILE A 4 16.24 2.60 11.76
CA ILE A 4 16.43 3.22 10.45
C ILE A 4 15.92 2.25 9.39
N PHE A 5 15.23 2.76 8.38
CA PHE A 5 14.63 1.94 7.32
C PHE A 5 15.62 0.92 6.75
N GLU A 6 16.86 1.34 6.48
CA GLU A 6 17.86 0.48 5.86
C GLU A 6 18.29 -0.69 6.75
N LEU A 7 17.99 -0.62 8.04
CA LEU A 7 18.32 -1.70 8.99
C LEU A 7 17.14 -2.62 9.24
N MET A 8 15.99 -2.31 8.67
CA MET A 8 14.78 -3.11 8.86
C MET A 8 14.69 -4.21 7.81
N ASP A 9 14.37 -5.41 8.23
CA ASP A 9 14.06 -6.46 7.26
C ASP A 9 12.61 -6.31 6.78
N VAL A 10 12.24 -7.09 5.76
CA VAL A 10 10.91 -6.98 5.14
C VAL A 10 9.80 -7.27 6.15
N GLU A 11 10.02 -8.23 7.04
CA GLU A 11 9.02 -8.58 8.06
C GLU A 11 8.80 -7.42 9.02
N GLU A 12 9.87 -6.74 9.40
CA GLU A 12 9.75 -5.57 10.27
C GLU A 12 9.04 -4.42 9.57
N LEU A 13 9.32 -4.22 8.28
CA LEU A 13 8.63 -3.21 7.48
C LEU A 13 7.14 -3.52 7.41
N ALA A 14 6.78 -4.77 7.18
CA ALA A 14 5.38 -5.18 7.10
C ALA A 14 4.67 -4.95 8.44
N GLN A 15 5.34 -5.27 9.55
CA GLN A 15 4.77 -5.05 10.88
C GLN A 15 4.56 -3.56 11.15
N ASP A 16 5.52 -2.74 10.77
CA ASP A 16 5.41 -1.30 10.97
C ASP A 16 4.28 -0.71 10.12
N MET A 17 4.18 -1.15 8.86
CA MET A 17 3.09 -0.73 7.99
C MET A 17 1.74 -1.16 8.55
N GLY A 18 1.66 -2.39 9.06
CA GLY A 18 0.44 -2.88 9.68
C GLY A 18 0.01 -2.04 10.88
N ARG A 19 0.97 -1.65 11.70
CA ARG A 19 0.69 -0.77 12.84
C ARG A 19 0.18 0.59 12.37
N ASN A 20 0.75 1.12 11.31
CA ASN A 20 0.31 2.40 10.76
C ASN A 20 -1.11 2.32 10.20
N LEU A 21 -1.45 1.22 9.56
CA LEU A 21 -2.82 1.01 9.09
C LEU A 21 -3.79 0.91 10.26
N LYS A 22 -3.39 0.23 11.33
CA LYS A 22 -4.19 0.17 12.55
C LYS A 22 -4.40 1.55 13.15
N LEU A 23 -3.35 2.37 13.18
CA LEU A 23 -3.47 3.74 13.69
C LEU A 23 -4.41 4.58 12.84
N ALA A 24 -4.34 4.43 11.51
CA ALA A 24 -5.24 5.14 10.62
C ALA A 24 -6.69 4.72 10.85
N ARG A 25 -6.92 3.43 11.10
CA ARG A 25 -8.24 2.93 11.42
C ARG A 25 -8.74 3.52 12.75
N ALA A 26 -7.88 3.49 13.76
CA ALA A 26 -8.23 4.02 15.08
C ALA A 26 -8.52 5.52 15.02
N ALA A 27 -7.80 6.25 14.17
CA ALA A 27 -8.02 7.68 13.99
C ALA A 27 -9.43 7.99 13.46
N LYS A 28 -10.03 7.04 12.74
CA LYS A 28 -11.42 7.18 12.27
C LYS A 28 -12.44 6.74 13.31
N GLY A 29 -11.99 6.23 14.45
CA GLY A 29 -12.87 5.69 15.46
C GLY A 29 -13.43 4.33 15.07
N TRP A 30 -12.79 3.64 14.16
CA TRP A 30 -13.26 2.36 13.63
C TRP A 30 -12.68 1.17 14.39
N ARG A 31 -13.50 0.14 14.55
CA ARG A 31 -13.02 -1.17 14.95
C ARG A 31 -12.60 -1.94 13.70
N GLN A 32 -11.97 -3.09 13.91
CA GLN A 32 -11.55 -3.93 12.77
C GLN A 32 -12.75 -4.34 11.92
N GLU A 33 -13.89 -4.61 12.56
CA GLU A 33 -15.11 -4.95 11.82
C GLU A 33 -15.57 -3.82 10.92
N ASP A 34 -15.39 -2.58 11.37
CA ASP A 34 -15.78 -1.43 10.55
C ASP A 34 -14.91 -1.31 9.30
N LEU A 35 -13.61 -1.54 9.45
CA LEU A 35 -12.72 -1.53 8.31
C LEU A 35 -13.05 -2.68 7.34
N SER A 36 -13.35 -3.85 7.90
CA SER A 36 -13.77 -4.98 7.07
C SER A 36 -14.97 -4.62 6.21
N LYS A 37 -15.98 -4.01 6.81
CA LYS A 37 -17.19 -3.61 6.08
C LYS A 37 -16.90 -2.52 5.05
N ALA A 38 -16.14 -1.52 5.44
CA ALA A 38 -15.86 -0.38 4.56
C ALA A 38 -14.99 -0.77 3.36
N SER A 39 -14.10 -1.73 3.54
CA SER A 39 -13.15 -2.12 2.51
C SER A 39 -13.60 -3.30 1.67
N GLY A 40 -14.54 -4.09 2.18
CA GLY A 40 -14.89 -5.36 1.54
C GLY A 40 -13.88 -6.46 1.77
N VAL A 41 -12.97 -6.28 2.73
CA VAL A 41 -11.96 -7.25 3.10
C VAL A 41 -12.47 -8.03 4.31
N SER A 42 -12.21 -9.33 4.37
CA SER A 42 -12.67 -10.13 5.51
C SER A 42 -12.03 -9.66 6.81
N LEU A 43 -12.72 -9.90 7.93
CA LEU A 43 -12.20 -9.54 9.23
C LEU A 43 -10.86 -10.23 9.50
N GLN A 44 -10.73 -11.49 9.11
CA GLN A 44 -9.47 -12.20 9.30
C GLN A 44 -8.34 -11.57 8.50
N ALA A 45 -8.64 -11.11 7.29
CA ALA A 45 -7.65 -10.43 6.45
C ALA A 45 -7.23 -9.09 7.06
N VAL A 46 -8.18 -8.35 7.66
CA VAL A 46 -7.87 -7.10 8.37
C VAL A 46 -6.91 -7.39 9.53
N LYS A 47 -7.22 -8.40 10.32
CA LYS A 47 -6.36 -8.78 11.45
C LYS A 47 -4.96 -9.17 10.99
N ASN A 48 -4.90 -9.93 9.90
CA ASN A 48 -3.62 -10.37 9.35
C ASN A 48 -2.81 -9.19 8.83
N LEU A 49 -3.47 -8.27 8.14
CA LEU A 49 -2.83 -7.07 7.60
C LEU A 49 -2.24 -6.20 8.73
N GLU A 50 -3.02 -5.95 9.77
CA GLU A 50 -2.57 -5.09 10.88
C GLU A 50 -1.45 -5.72 11.69
N ARG A 51 -1.37 -7.04 11.67
CA ARG A 51 -0.30 -7.78 12.33
C ARG A 51 0.99 -7.82 11.51
N GLY A 52 0.93 -7.39 10.27
CA GLY A 52 2.07 -7.44 9.35
C GLY A 52 2.24 -8.79 8.70
N GLY A 53 1.14 -9.56 8.62
CA GLY A 53 1.17 -10.85 7.96
C GLY A 53 1.16 -10.71 6.44
N ASN A 54 1.35 -11.83 5.78
CA ASN A 54 1.36 -11.89 4.33
C ASN A 54 -0.06 -11.76 3.80
N VAL A 55 -0.31 -10.76 2.97
CA VAL A 55 -1.63 -10.52 2.37
C VAL A 55 -1.45 -10.27 0.88
N GLU A 56 -2.53 -10.48 0.14
CA GLU A 56 -2.52 -10.17 -1.28
C GLU A 56 -2.48 -8.66 -1.49
N LEU A 57 -1.87 -8.24 -2.58
CA LEU A 57 -1.79 -6.82 -2.94
C LEU A 57 -3.18 -6.18 -2.99
N ILE A 58 -4.16 -6.87 -3.56
CA ILE A 58 -5.53 -6.35 -3.68
C ILE A 58 -6.13 -6.11 -2.29
N THR A 59 -5.86 -7.00 -1.35
CA THR A 59 -6.32 -6.83 0.03
C THR A 59 -5.75 -5.55 0.64
N LEU A 60 -4.45 -5.35 0.47
CA LEU A 60 -3.80 -4.13 0.96
C LEU A 60 -4.43 -2.89 0.33
N LEU A 61 -4.63 -2.90 -0.98
CA LEU A 61 -5.19 -1.75 -1.69
C LEU A 61 -6.61 -1.44 -1.25
N LYS A 62 -7.44 -2.46 -1.05
CA LYS A 62 -8.81 -2.26 -0.57
C LYS A 62 -8.82 -1.60 0.81
N ALA A 63 -7.99 -2.10 1.71
CA ALA A 63 -7.91 -1.55 3.06
C ALA A 63 -7.35 -0.12 3.03
N ALA A 64 -6.28 0.10 2.28
CA ALA A 64 -5.66 1.41 2.18
C ALA A 64 -6.64 2.44 1.60
N LYS A 65 -7.40 2.04 0.59
CA LYS A 65 -8.39 2.95 -0.01
C LYS A 65 -9.45 3.34 1.00
N ALA A 66 -9.96 2.38 1.75
CA ALA A 66 -10.97 2.65 2.77
C ALA A 66 -10.44 3.58 3.86
N LEU A 67 -9.14 3.52 4.14
CA LEU A 67 -8.50 4.36 5.16
C LEU A 67 -8.03 5.70 4.62
N GLY A 68 -8.26 5.98 3.34
CA GLY A 68 -7.83 7.25 2.74
C GLY A 68 -6.36 7.27 2.36
N MET A 69 -5.69 6.12 2.36
CA MET A 69 -4.27 6.00 2.06
C MET A 69 -3.99 5.41 0.67
N GLY A 70 -5.05 5.15 -0.09
CA GLY A 70 -4.90 4.49 -1.39
C GLY A 70 -4.06 5.29 -2.37
N ARG A 71 -4.28 6.61 -2.42
CA ARG A 71 -3.51 7.46 -3.33
C ARG A 71 -2.02 7.43 -3.00
N ALA A 72 -1.68 7.52 -1.72
CA ALA A 72 -0.27 7.50 -1.31
C ALA A 72 0.40 6.19 -1.70
N VAL A 73 -0.28 5.07 -1.49
CA VAL A 73 0.24 3.75 -1.87
C VAL A 73 0.45 3.68 -3.40
N TRP A 74 -0.55 4.13 -4.14
CA TRP A 74 -0.48 4.12 -5.61
C TRP A 74 0.66 5.00 -6.11
N GLU A 75 0.78 6.20 -5.58
CA GLU A 75 1.81 7.13 -6.03
C GLU A 75 3.22 6.69 -5.64
N SER A 76 3.36 5.93 -4.54
CA SER A 76 4.66 5.45 -4.12
C SER A 76 5.32 4.53 -5.15
N CYS A 77 4.53 3.94 -6.05
CA CYS A 77 5.04 3.03 -7.07
C CYS A 77 5.27 3.71 -8.41
N LYS A 78 5.03 5.01 -8.50
CA LYS A 78 5.29 5.74 -9.75
C LYS A 78 6.78 5.94 -9.94
N VAL A 79 7.21 5.78 -11.17
CA VAL A 79 8.61 5.94 -11.55
C VAL A 79 8.82 7.32 -12.15
N ALA A 80 9.79 8.04 -11.58
CA ALA A 80 10.21 9.34 -12.12
C ALA A 80 11.67 9.23 -12.55
N PRO A 81 11.95 9.03 -13.84
CA PRO A 81 13.32 8.92 -14.31
C PRO A 81 14.10 10.20 -13.99
N LYS A 82 15.32 10.02 -13.48
CA LYS A 82 16.17 11.13 -13.07
C LYS A 82 17.23 11.50 -14.10
N THR A 83 17.48 10.58 -15.03
CA THR A 83 18.49 10.80 -16.08
C THR A 83 17.90 10.49 -17.44
N LEU A 84 18.57 10.99 -18.49
CA LEU A 84 18.15 10.72 -19.86
C LEU A 84 18.24 9.22 -20.16
N ASP A 85 19.28 8.55 -19.65
CA ASP A 85 19.44 7.12 -19.87
C ASP A 85 18.31 6.32 -19.22
N GLU A 86 17.91 6.71 -18.01
CA GLU A 86 16.77 6.07 -17.34
C GLU A 86 15.50 6.31 -18.15
N LEU A 87 15.29 7.52 -18.65
CA LEU A 87 14.13 7.85 -19.45
C LEU A 87 14.05 6.96 -20.68
N LYS A 88 15.17 6.77 -21.36
CA LYS A 88 15.23 5.92 -22.55
C LYS A 88 14.89 4.47 -22.25
N ARG A 89 15.26 4.00 -21.06
CA ARG A 89 14.94 2.61 -20.65
C ARG A 89 13.51 2.45 -20.21
N VAL A 90 12.94 3.48 -19.58
CA VAL A 90 11.59 3.43 -19.05
C VAL A 90 10.54 3.58 -20.14
N GLU A 91 10.79 4.41 -21.15
CA GLU A 91 9.80 4.73 -22.18
C GLU A 91 9.22 3.51 -22.89
N PRO A 92 10.02 2.51 -23.31
CA PRO A 92 9.44 1.32 -23.95
C PRO A 92 8.50 0.55 -23.02
N ALA A 93 8.89 0.39 -21.76
CA ALA A 93 8.05 -0.31 -20.78
C ALA A 93 6.79 0.48 -20.49
N ARG A 94 6.91 1.81 -20.40
CA ARG A 94 5.77 2.69 -20.19
C ARG A 94 4.83 2.66 -21.38
N GLY A 95 5.38 2.55 -22.59
CA GLY A 95 4.59 2.43 -23.79
C GLY A 95 3.67 1.22 -23.78
N GLU A 96 4.17 0.10 -23.29
CA GLU A 96 3.33 -1.10 -23.13
C GLU A 96 2.27 -0.86 -22.07
N GLY A 97 2.66 -0.25 -20.95
CA GLY A 97 1.73 0.07 -19.87
C GLY A 97 0.71 1.11 -20.28
N ALA A 98 1.04 1.97 -21.23
CA ALA A 98 0.16 3.03 -21.69
C ALA A 98 -1.11 2.51 -22.36
N ARG A 99 -1.13 1.24 -22.72
CA ARG A 99 -2.33 0.61 -23.25
C ARG A 99 -3.40 0.44 -22.20
N VAL A 100 -3.00 0.44 -20.95
CA VAL A 100 -3.94 0.41 -19.83
C VAL A 100 -4.58 1.79 -19.76
N ARG A 101 -5.90 1.81 -19.88
CA ARG A 101 -6.59 3.08 -19.87
C ARG A 101 -6.47 3.76 -18.52
N ALA A 102 -6.33 5.09 -18.58
CA ALA A 102 -6.38 5.88 -17.37
C ALA A 102 -7.75 5.71 -16.71
N PRO A 103 -7.82 5.75 -15.39
CA PRO A 103 -9.09 5.73 -14.67
C PRO A 103 -9.92 6.94 -15.10
N ARG A 104 -11.21 6.72 -15.18
CA ARG A 104 -12.13 7.77 -15.54
C ARG A 104 -12.83 8.33 -14.36
#